data_6bf9354ae180c954fd9e5590e6b86b8a
#
_entry.id   6bf9354ae180c954fd9e5590e6b86b8a
#
_cell.length_a   1.000
_cell.length_b   1.000
_cell.length_c   1.000
_cell.angle_alpha   90.00
_cell.angle_beta   90.00
_cell.angle_gamma   90.00
#
_symmetry.space_group_name_H-M   'P 1'
#
loop_
_entity.id
_entity.type
_entity.pdbx_description
1 polymer ?
#
loop_
_entity_poly.entity_id
_entity_poly.type
_entity_poly.pdbx_seq_one_letter_code
_entity_poly.pdbx_strand_id
1 'polypeptide(L)'
;LSRVSRGLPLELSVVQQRLARLNDNLSDVLEPLEGTLNTLKSRLSEISLLEQDSAPSKDETDISPELQAFLSDLAQTQGRLNTVQIRISRVLAPARKLQENITSLTGRVAKSIPGLWQDYYLQRSGKIYDVDSWLNIQKSINALQETFSVRMNAELPWTLAGWLGVILRAIVLILPLHGLIFVSRRMSRKWPESLRTGWTKMCGHSFVWLSFGFTFHFAAWSPSGSYHVLSIIGTLLLSLGQMALAWDLYTFQRSDLQLRSPLWPLFTPLLGGLLLLFFNLPGPILGGIWLLMSLVTLWRDYKRPLPDIPFPLVINLLKGQAVILWIAVLMTLIGWGRLSILVCVAYAAVAVCVQQAVGFMRLMNVIAEHMPQEGVKALFSGFLLALALPAMLVLATAATGLWILAYPGGEFLLTHLANMDVSVGKTSFSMLQ
;
A
#
# COMPACT_ATOMS: atom_id res chain seq x y z
N LEU A 1 -11.35 -18.74 -15.00
CA LEU A 1 -10.20 -19.10 -14.17
C LEU A 1 -8.94 -19.34 -15.00
N SER A 2 -8.98 -20.03 -16.14
CA SER A 2 -7.81 -20.24 -17.02
C SER A 2 -7.21 -18.96 -17.62
N ARG A 3 -7.99 -17.88 -17.73
CA ARG A 3 -7.50 -16.55 -18.12
C ARG A 3 -6.89 -15.77 -16.92
N VAL A 4 -7.40 -16.02 -15.71
CA VAL A 4 -6.89 -15.40 -14.48
C VAL A 4 -5.49 -15.89 -14.13
N SER A 5 -5.17 -17.15 -14.40
CA SER A 5 -3.84 -17.71 -14.15
C SER A 5 -2.73 -17.19 -15.09
N ARG A 6 -3.07 -16.43 -16.14
CA ARG A 6 -2.14 -15.79 -17.07
C ARG A 6 -2.05 -14.27 -16.88
N GLY A 7 -2.84 -13.70 -15.96
CA GLY A 7 -2.84 -12.28 -15.66
C GLY A 7 -1.57 -11.86 -14.92
N LEU A 8 -1.21 -10.57 -15.07
CA LEU A 8 -0.15 -10.00 -14.26
C LEU A 8 -0.57 -9.95 -12.78
N PRO A 9 0.34 -10.16 -11.83
CA PRO A 9 0.02 -10.08 -10.40
C PRO A 9 -0.69 -8.77 -10.01
N LEU A 10 -0.31 -7.65 -10.66
CA LEU A 10 -0.96 -6.36 -10.46
C LEU A 10 -2.44 -6.36 -10.89
N GLU A 11 -2.78 -6.98 -12.01
CA GLU A 11 -4.16 -7.09 -12.49
C GLU A 11 -5.02 -7.91 -11.53
N LEU A 12 -4.44 -8.96 -10.96
CA LEU A 12 -5.13 -9.80 -9.99
C LEU A 12 -5.34 -9.11 -8.64
N SER A 13 -4.41 -8.29 -8.20
CA SER A 13 -4.62 -7.47 -7.00
C SER A 13 -5.76 -6.46 -7.19
N VAL A 14 -5.90 -5.89 -8.40
CA VAL A 14 -7.05 -5.04 -8.77
C VAL A 14 -8.35 -5.81 -8.74
N VAL A 15 -8.36 -7.01 -9.34
CA VAL A 15 -9.54 -7.89 -9.32
C VAL A 15 -9.91 -8.26 -7.89
N GLN A 16 -8.95 -8.58 -7.04
CA GLN A 16 -9.17 -8.88 -5.63
C GLN A 16 -9.84 -7.69 -4.90
N GLN A 17 -9.32 -6.49 -5.10
CA GLN A 17 -9.91 -5.29 -4.50
C GLN A 17 -11.34 -5.03 -4.99
N ARG A 18 -11.60 -5.22 -6.29
CA ARG A 18 -12.96 -5.09 -6.84
C ARG A 18 -13.91 -6.13 -6.27
N LEU A 19 -13.47 -7.37 -6.14
CA LEU A 19 -14.27 -8.43 -5.52
C LEU A 19 -14.58 -8.15 -4.05
N ALA A 20 -13.59 -7.68 -3.28
CA ALA A 20 -13.81 -7.28 -1.89
C ALA A 20 -14.89 -6.21 -1.78
N ARG A 21 -14.84 -5.18 -2.62
CA ARG A 21 -15.85 -4.11 -2.62
C ARG A 21 -17.22 -4.56 -3.05
N LEU A 22 -17.31 -5.44 -4.06
CA LEU A 22 -18.58 -6.03 -4.45
C LEU A 22 -19.19 -6.83 -3.29
N ASN A 23 -18.34 -7.50 -2.52
CA ASN A 23 -18.76 -8.20 -1.31
C ASN A 23 -19.28 -7.24 -0.24
N ASP A 24 -18.56 -6.14 0.01
CA ASP A 24 -18.96 -5.13 0.99
C ASP A 24 -20.27 -4.46 0.58
N ASN A 25 -20.40 -3.99 -0.67
CA ASN A 25 -21.63 -3.41 -1.19
C ASN A 25 -22.82 -4.39 -1.13
N LEU A 26 -22.57 -5.67 -1.39
CA LEU A 26 -23.58 -6.70 -1.30
C LEU A 26 -23.99 -6.96 0.16
N SER A 27 -23.03 -6.94 1.08
CA SER A 27 -23.28 -7.05 2.53
C SER A 27 -24.15 -5.89 3.02
N ASP A 28 -23.83 -4.67 2.64
CA ASP A 28 -24.59 -3.45 3.01
C ASP A 28 -26.06 -3.50 2.59
N VAL A 29 -26.33 -4.15 1.43
CA VAL A 29 -27.71 -4.35 0.93
C VAL A 29 -28.40 -5.53 1.58
N LEU A 30 -27.67 -6.61 1.90
CA LEU A 30 -28.25 -7.83 2.46
C LEU A 30 -28.54 -7.69 3.95
N GLU A 31 -27.71 -7.01 4.72
CA GLU A 31 -27.87 -6.89 6.18
C GLU A 31 -29.25 -6.35 6.60
N PRO A 32 -29.77 -5.22 6.03
CA PRO A 32 -31.10 -4.72 6.37
C PRO A 32 -32.23 -5.67 5.93
N LEU A 33 -32.06 -6.41 4.82
CA LEU A 33 -33.04 -7.40 4.36
C LEU A 33 -33.06 -8.63 5.28
N GLU A 34 -31.91 -9.05 5.79
CA GLU A 34 -31.81 -10.13 6.77
C GLU A 34 -32.40 -9.71 8.12
N GLY A 35 -32.16 -8.49 8.55
CA GLY A 35 -32.78 -7.91 9.73
C GLY A 35 -34.31 -7.90 9.64
N THR A 36 -34.86 -7.47 8.50
CA THR A 36 -36.30 -7.49 8.23
C THR A 36 -36.85 -8.92 8.20
N LEU A 37 -36.13 -9.86 7.58
CA LEU A 37 -36.56 -11.26 7.55
C LEU A 37 -36.61 -11.89 8.94
N ASN A 38 -35.64 -11.60 9.81
CA ASN A 38 -35.60 -12.08 11.18
C ASN A 38 -36.76 -11.47 12.02
N THR A 39 -37.03 -10.18 11.84
CA THR A 39 -38.16 -9.51 12.48
C THR A 39 -39.50 -10.12 12.04
N LEU A 40 -39.67 -10.39 10.73
CA LEU A 40 -40.85 -11.06 10.21
C LEU A 40 -41.02 -12.45 10.78
N LYS A 41 -39.96 -13.25 10.90
CA LYS A 41 -40.01 -14.58 11.53
C LYS A 41 -40.41 -14.49 12.99
N SER A 42 -39.89 -13.54 13.75
CA SER A 42 -40.29 -13.32 15.15
C SER A 42 -41.76 -12.95 15.25
N ARG A 43 -42.25 -12.04 14.40
CA ARG A 43 -43.66 -11.65 14.37
C ARG A 43 -44.60 -12.83 13.99
N LEU A 44 -44.19 -13.63 13.01
CA LEU A 44 -44.94 -14.84 12.64
C LEU A 44 -45.02 -15.86 13.78
N SER A 45 -43.92 -16.01 14.54
CA SER A 45 -43.92 -16.89 15.72
C SER A 45 -44.82 -16.36 16.84
N GLU A 46 -44.84 -15.05 17.08
CA GLU A 46 -45.76 -14.38 18.03
C GLU A 46 -47.20 -14.61 17.63
N ILE A 47 -47.54 -14.42 16.35
CA ILE A 47 -48.88 -14.66 15.81
C ILE A 47 -49.31 -16.12 15.98
N SER A 48 -48.43 -17.04 15.71
CA SER A 48 -48.75 -18.48 15.88
C SER A 48 -48.96 -18.88 17.32
N LEU A 49 -48.28 -18.24 18.28
CA LEU A 49 -48.55 -18.43 19.72
C LEU A 49 -49.89 -17.83 20.13
N LEU A 50 -50.21 -16.63 19.65
CA LEU A 50 -51.53 -15.99 19.93
C LEU A 50 -52.68 -16.82 19.33
N GLU A 51 -52.50 -17.41 18.16
CA GLU A 51 -53.48 -18.29 17.52
C GLU A 51 -53.69 -19.57 18.35
N GLN A 52 -52.60 -20.10 18.89
CA GLN A 52 -52.65 -21.30 19.75
C GLN A 52 -53.33 -21.01 21.11
N ASP A 53 -53.04 -19.85 21.73
CA ASP A 53 -53.63 -19.45 23.01
C ASP A 53 -55.10 -19.02 22.88
N SER A 54 -55.49 -18.49 21.71
CA SER A 54 -56.85 -18.08 21.39
C SER A 54 -57.73 -19.20 20.80
N ALA A 55 -57.15 -20.38 20.57
CA ALA A 55 -57.92 -21.52 20.08
C ALA A 55 -58.94 -21.96 21.14
N PRO A 56 -60.25 -22.06 20.80
CA PRO A 56 -61.30 -22.45 21.74
C PRO A 56 -61.02 -23.83 22.31
N SER A 57 -61.19 -23.97 23.63
CA SER A 57 -61.17 -25.25 24.31
C SER A 57 -62.21 -26.21 23.68
N LYS A 58 -61.88 -27.44 23.52
CA LYS A 58 -62.74 -28.47 22.84
C LYS A 58 -64.18 -28.58 23.40
N ASP A 59 -64.46 -27.96 24.53
CA ASP A 59 -65.74 -28.00 25.22
C ASP A 59 -66.64 -26.76 25.02
N GLU A 60 -66.12 -25.69 24.38
CA GLU A 60 -66.90 -24.46 24.11
C GLU A 60 -67.47 -24.50 22.69
N THR A 61 -68.80 -24.86 22.60
CA THR A 61 -69.57 -24.94 21.35
C THR A 61 -70.05 -23.58 20.82
N ASP A 62 -69.90 -22.49 21.55
CA ASP A 62 -70.38 -21.15 21.16
C ASP A 62 -69.23 -20.17 21.09
N ILE A 63 -68.59 -20.05 19.90
CA ILE A 63 -67.55 -19.07 19.63
C ILE A 63 -68.24 -17.74 19.38
N SER A 64 -67.88 -16.69 20.16
CA SER A 64 -68.45 -15.36 19.95
C SER A 64 -68.11 -14.82 18.55
N PRO A 65 -69.01 -14.08 17.86
CA PRO A 65 -68.74 -13.57 16.50
C PRO A 65 -67.54 -12.62 16.48
N GLU A 66 -67.22 -11.97 17.59
CA GLU A 66 -66.05 -11.10 17.74
C GLU A 66 -64.72 -11.93 17.70
N LEU A 67 -64.69 -13.07 18.37
CA LEU A 67 -63.54 -13.98 18.36
C LEU A 67 -63.32 -14.61 16.99
N GLN A 68 -64.38 -14.95 16.26
CA GLN A 68 -64.28 -15.40 14.87
C GLN A 68 -63.74 -14.33 13.94
N ALA A 69 -64.18 -13.10 14.07
CA ALA A 69 -63.65 -11.97 13.30
C ALA A 69 -62.14 -11.74 13.61
N PHE A 70 -61.75 -11.78 14.88
CA PHE A 70 -60.34 -11.63 15.28
C PHE A 70 -59.47 -12.72 14.74
N LEU A 71 -59.87 -14.01 14.80
CA LEU A 71 -59.11 -15.14 14.27
C LEU A 71 -59.00 -15.06 12.74
N SER A 72 -60.04 -14.58 12.03
CA SER A 72 -59.98 -14.38 10.57
C SER A 72 -58.97 -13.26 10.18
N ASP A 73 -58.95 -12.16 10.90
CA ASP A 73 -57.97 -11.05 10.68
C ASP A 73 -56.55 -11.46 11.01
N LEU A 74 -56.38 -12.31 12.02
CA LEU A 74 -55.09 -12.86 12.41
C LEU A 74 -54.54 -13.79 11.34
N ALA A 75 -55.38 -14.70 10.82
CA ALA A 75 -55.07 -15.59 9.71
C ALA A 75 -54.72 -14.83 8.40
N GLN A 76 -55.49 -13.76 8.11
CA GLN A 76 -55.22 -12.89 6.96
C GLN A 76 -53.85 -12.19 7.10
N THR A 77 -53.56 -11.66 8.28
CA THR A 77 -52.30 -10.98 8.58
C THR A 77 -51.10 -11.94 8.49
N GLN A 78 -51.24 -13.15 9.02
CA GLN A 78 -50.27 -14.24 8.91
C GLN A 78 -49.99 -14.58 7.45
N GLY A 79 -51.07 -14.74 6.64
CA GLY A 79 -50.94 -15.00 5.20
C GLY A 79 -50.17 -13.90 4.44
N ARG A 80 -50.43 -12.61 4.76
CA ARG A 80 -49.70 -11.49 4.18
C ARG A 80 -48.23 -11.52 4.58
N LEU A 81 -47.92 -11.70 5.85
CA LEU A 81 -46.53 -11.75 6.36
C LEU A 81 -45.76 -12.92 5.77
N ASN A 82 -46.39 -14.12 5.66
CA ASN A 82 -45.80 -15.27 4.99
C ASN A 82 -45.46 -14.99 3.52
N THR A 83 -46.34 -14.27 2.81
CA THR A 83 -46.12 -13.92 1.41
C THR A 83 -44.90 -12.99 1.29
N VAL A 84 -44.78 -12.01 2.17
CA VAL A 84 -43.61 -11.09 2.22
C VAL A 84 -42.34 -11.86 2.59
N GLN A 85 -42.38 -12.77 3.56
CA GLN A 85 -41.26 -13.61 3.95
C GLN A 85 -40.75 -14.46 2.77
N ILE A 86 -41.67 -15.08 2.03
CA ILE A 86 -41.33 -15.88 0.84
C ILE A 86 -40.67 -15.01 -0.23
N ARG A 87 -41.21 -13.80 -0.47
CA ARG A 87 -40.60 -12.88 -1.45
C ARG A 87 -39.19 -12.46 -1.07
N ILE A 88 -38.99 -12.06 0.19
CA ILE A 88 -37.66 -11.68 0.71
C ILE A 88 -36.68 -12.86 0.61
N SER A 89 -37.11 -14.07 1.07
CA SER A 89 -36.28 -15.27 1.02
C SER A 89 -35.89 -15.65 -0.41
N ARG A 90 -36.79 -15.45 -1.38
CA ARG A 90 -36.54 -15.73 -2.81
C ARG A 90 -35.47 -14.80 -3.40
N VAL A 91 -35.35 -13.58 -2.91
CA VAL A 91 -34.31 -12.63 -3.33
C VAL A 91 -33.00 -12.87 -2.57
N LEU A 92 -33.10 -13.16 -1.25
CA LEU A 92 -31.92 -13.39 -0.40
C LEU A 92 -31.15 -14.65 -0.78
N ALA A 93 -31.80 -15.74 -1.16
CA ALA A 93 -31.12 -16.99 -1.46
C ALA A 93 -30.09 -16.88 -2.61
N PRO A 94 -30.42 -16.33 -3.79
CA PRO A 94 -29.43 -16.14 -4.85
C PRO A 94 -28.38 -15.10 -4.50
N ALA A 95 -28.72 -14.06 -3.73
CA ALA A 95 -27.78 -13.04 -3.30
C ALA A 95 -26.73 -13.59 -2.32
N ARG A 96 -27.12 -14.43 -1.36
CA ARG A 96 -26.19 -15.17 -0.48
C ARG A 96 -25.24 -16.08 -1.27
N LYS A 97 -25.80 -16.83 -2.23
CA LYS A 97 -24.99 -17.69 -3.09
C LYS A 97 -23.97 -16.87 -3.90
N LEU A 98 -24.35 -15.68 -4.35
CA LEU A 98 -23.43 -14.75 -5.01
C LEU A 98 -22.32 -14.29 -4.05
N GLN A 99 -22.67 -13.93 -2.82
CA GLN A 99 -21.74 -13.53 -1.78
C GLN A 99 -20.74 -14.67 -1.44
N GLU A 100 -21.21 -15.88 -1.28
CA GLU A 100 -20.36 -17.07 -1.08
C GLU A 100 -19.39 -17.27 -2.26
N ASN A 101 -19.88 -17.13 -3.48
CA ASN A 101 -19.06 -17.24 -4.68
C ASN A 101 -17.99 -16.14 -4.74
N ILE A 102 -18.35 -14.88 -4.43
CA ILE A 102 -17.40 -13.76 -4.36
C ILE A 102 -16.34 -14.02 -3.29
N THR A 103 -16.74 -14.43 -2.09
CA THR A 103 -15.81 -14.74 -0.99
C THR A 103 -14.86 -15.89 -1.37
N SER A 104 -15.40 -16.96 -1.97
CA SER A 104 -14.59 -18.08 -2.46
C SER A 104 -13.60 -17.66 -3.55
N LEU A 105 -14.03 -16.82 -4.49
CA LEU A 105 -13.15 -16.27 -5.55
C LEU A 105 -12.08 -15.38 -4.96
N THR A 106 -12.44 -14.48 -4.05
CA THR A 106 -11.48 -13.59 -3.35
C THR A 106 -10.42 -14.39 -2.61
N GLY A 107 -10.83 -15.45 -1.88
CA GLY A 107 -9.90 -16.34 -1.19
C GLY A 107 -8.96 -17.11 -2.14
N ARG A 108 -9.48 -17.56 -3.29
CA ARG A 108 -8.64 -18.22 -4.31
C ARG A 108 -7.65 -17.26 -4.96
N VAL A 109 -8.09 -16.05 -5.28
CA VAL A 109 -7.23 -15.01 -5.85
C VAL A 109 -6.15 -14.62 -4.83
N ALA A 110 -6.53 -14.38 -3.57
CA ALA A 110 -5.57 -14.03 -2.51
C ALA A 110 -4.48 -15.10 -2.32
N LYS A 111 -4.85 -16.38 -2.36
CA LYS A 111 -3.88 -17.48 -2.24
C LYS A 111 -2.96 -17.61 -3.46
N SER A 112 -3.39 -17.19 -4.64
CA SER A 112 -2.57 -17.29 -5.86
C SER A 112 -1.62 -16.12 -6.05
N ILE A 113 -1.91 -14.93 -5.49
CA ILE A 113 -1.10 -13.71 -5.68
C ILE A 113 0.37 -13.87 -5.27
N PRO A 114 0.71 -14.45 -4.09
CA PRO A 114 2.12 -14.61 -3.70
C PRO A 114 2.92 -15.46 -4.67
N GLY A 115 2.35 -16.59 -5.13
CA GLY A 115 2.99 -17.44 -6.13
C GLY A 115 3.19 -16.73 -7.47
N LEU A 116 2.23 -15.91 -7.90
CA LEU A 116 2.33 -15.14 -9.14
C LEU A 116 3.37 -14.02 -9.06
N TRP A 117 3.54 -13.38 -7.89
CA TRP A 117 4.65 -12.45 -7.69
C TRP A 117 6.00 -13.15 -7.73
N GLN A 118 6.09 -14.33 -7.10
CA GLN A 118 7.27 -15.17 -7.19
C GLN A 118 7.59 -15.53 -8.63
N ASP A 119 6.63 -16.04 -9.38
CA ASP A 119 6.79 -16.36 -10.80
C ASP A 119 7.15 -15.13 -11.62
N TYR A 120 6.51 -13.97 -11.37
CA TYR A 120 6.79 -12.72 -12.08
C TYR A 120 8.25 -12.28 -11.93
N TYR A 121 8.78 -12.29 -10.70
CA TYR A 121 10.16 -11.84 -10.46
C TYR A 121 11.21 -12.90 -10.79
N LEU A 122 10.91 -14.19 -10.61
CA LEU A 122 11.83 -15.29 -10.90
C LEU A 122 11.75 -15.80 -12.34
N GLN A 123 10.69 -15.44 -13.07
CA GLN A 123 10.59 -15.81 -14.47
C GLN A 123 11.67 -15.08 -15.28
N ARG A 124 12.44 -15.84 -16.06
CA ARG A 124 13.41 -15.25 -16.96
C ARG A 124 12.72 -14.40 -18.02
N SER A 125 13.00 -13.11 -18.03
CA SER A 125 12.73 -12.26 -19.18
C SER A 125 13.68 -12.68 -20.31
N GLY A 126 13.23 -12.62 -21.58
CA GLY A 126 14.11 -12.99 -22.70
C GLY A 126 15.48 -12.33 -22.60
N LYS A 127 16.52 -13.05 -22.98
CA LYS A 127 17.89 -12.55 -22.91
C LYS A 127 18.07 -11.41 -23.91
N ILE A 128 18.81 -10.36 -23.53
CA ILE A 128 19.02 -9.18 -24.40
C ILE A 128 19.69 -9.57 -25.73
N TYR A 129 20.50 -10.61 -25.74
CA TYR A 129 21.19 -11.08 -26.93
C TYR A 129 20.44 -12.17 -27.72
N ASP A 130 19.21 -12.50 -27.34
CA ASP A 130 18.39 -13.48 -28.04
C ASP A 130 17.69 -12.83 -29.23
N VAL A 131 18.06 -13.23 -30.44
CA VAL A 131 17.56 -12.67 -31.70
C VAL A 131 16.06 -12.85 -31.83
N ASP A 132 15.53 -14.00 -31.43
CA ASP A 132 14.07 -14.27 -31.47
C ASP A 132 13.27 -13.30 -30.58
N SER A 133 13.87 -12.89 -29.47
CA SER A 133 13.28 -11.89 -28.58
C SER A 133 13.19 -10.51 -29.25
N TRP A 134 14.15 -10.15 -30.10
CA TRP A 134 14.16 -8.89 -30.82
C TRP A 134 13.22 -8.91 -32.04
N LEU A 135 13.11 -10.03 -32.75
CA LEU A 135 12.20 -10.20 -33.87
C LEU A 135 10.71 -10.07 -33.46
N ASN A 136 10.39 -10.41 -32.21
CA ASN A 136 9.04 -10.28 -31.67
C ASN A 136 8.73 -8.91 -31.06
N ILE A 137 9.67 -7.96 -31.05
CA ILE A 137 9.48 -6.61 -30.47
C ILE A 137 8.36 -5.86 -31.14
N GLN A 138 8.25 -5.91 -32.49
CA GLN A 138 7.19 -5.20 -33.21
C GLN A 138 5.80 -5.65 -32.76
N LYS A 139 5.59 -6.96 -32.60
CA LYS A 139 4.33 -7.50 -32.06
C LYS A 139 4.07 -7.04 -30.63
N SER A 140 5.14 -6.97 -29.84
CA SER A 140 5.07 -6.54 -28.45
C SER A 140 4.79 -5.04 -28.32
N ILE A 141 5.32 -4.21 -29.22
CA ILE A 141 5.03 -2.76 -29.24
C ILE A 141 3.58 -2.51 -29.65
N ASN A 142 3.07 -3.23 -30.64
CA ASN A 142 1.68 -3.11 -31.06
C ASN A 142 0.72 -3.53 -29.93
N ALA A 143 1.01 -4.63 -29.26
CA ALA A 143 0.26 -5.07 -28.08
C ALA A 143 0.37 -4.08 -26.92
N LEU A 144 1.50 -3.39 -26.77
CA LEU A 144 1.72 -2.36 -25.77
C LEU A 144 0.86 -1.13 -26.04
N GLN A 145 0.73 -0.70 -27.30
CA GLN A 145 -0.10 0.43 -27.68
C GLN A 145 -1.58 0.17 -27.39
N GLU A 146 -2.05 -1.05 -27.69
CA GLU A 146 -3.41 -1.48 -27.39
C GLU A 146 -3.64 -1.57 -25.88
N THR A 147 -2.72 -2.20 -25.15
CA THR A 147 -2.78 -2.33 -23.68
C THR A 147 -2.71 -0.96 -23.01
N PHE A 148 -1.91 -0.03 -23.52
CA PHE A 148 -1.79 1.32 -23.00
C PHE A 148 -3.11 2.09 -23.08
N SER A 149 -3.76 2.08 -24.24
CA SER A 149 -5.04 2.77 -24.42
C SER A 149 -6.13 2.19 -23.51
N VAL A 150 -6.22 0.87 -23.41
CA VAL A 150 -7.19 0.18 -22.55
C VAL A 150 -6.93 0.45 -21.07
N ARG A 151 -5.66 0.44 -20.64
CA ARG A 151 -5.31 0.69 -19.24
C ARG A 151 -5.49 2.15 -18.84
N MET A 152 -5.02 3.09 -19.65
CA MET A 152 -5.24 4.51 -19.37
C MET A 152 -6.73 4.82 -19.26
N ASN A 153 -7.54 4.19 -20.12
CA ASN A 153 -8.99 4.33 -20.07
C ASN A 153 -9.64 3.70 -18.82
N ALA A 154 -9.08 2.64 -18.28
CA ALA A 154 -9.64 1.94 -17.12
C ALA A 154 -9.16 2.49 -15.76
N GLU A 155 -8.01 3.17 -15.73
CA GLU A 155 -7.27 3.47 -14.49
C GLU A 155 -7.22 4.96 -14.13
N LEU A 156 -7.80 5.82 -14.96
CA LEU A 156 -7.99 7.24 -14.67
C LEU A 156 -9.48 7.56 -14.46
N PRO A 157 -9.83 8.56 -13.65
CA PRO A 157 -11.22 9.02 -13.55
C PRO A 157 -11.62 9.72 -14.85
N TRP A 158 -12.56 9.12 -15.60
CA TRP A 158 -13.05 9.67 -16.86
C TRP A 158 -14.20 10.64 -16.68
N THR A 159 -14.85 10.62 -15.53
CA THR A 159 -15.95 11.52 -15.21
C THR A 159 -15.44 12.72 -14.42
N LEU A 160 -16.06 13.87 -14.65
CA LEU A 160 -15.77 15.08 -13.87
C LEU A 160 -15.98 14.83 -12.37
N ALA A 161 -17.02 14.08 -12.01
CA ALA A 161 -17.29 13.68 -10.63
C ALA A 161 -16.17 12.82 -10.01
N GLY A 162 -15.57 11.92 -10.80
CA GLY A 162 -14.42 11.13 -10.37
C GLY A 162 -13.20 11.99 -10.07
N TRP A 163 -12.87 12.95 -10.93
CA TRP A 163 -11.80 13.92 -10.71
C TRP A 163 -12.08 14.84 -9.53
N LEU A 164 -13.29 15.32 -9.37
CA LEU A 164 -13.68 16.13 -8.20
C LEU A 164 -13.52 15.34 -6.91
N GLY A 165 -13.87 14.05 -6.90
CA GLY A 165 -13.67 13.17 -5.76
C GLY A 165 -12.19 12.97 -5.41
N VAL A 166 -11.31 12.81 -6.41
CA VAL A 166 -9.85 12.72 -6.20
C VAL A 166 -9.29 14.04 -5.67
N ILE A 167 -9.67 15.17 -6.27
CA ILE A 167 -9.21 16.49 -5.87
C ILE A 167 -9.66 16.81 -4.44
N LEU A 168 -10.91 16.53 -4.11
CA LEU A 168 -11.44 16.77 -2.75
C LEU A 168 -10.66 15.96 -1.70
N ARG A 169 -10.43 14.67 -1.96
CA ARG A 169 -9.62 13.84 -1.07
C ARG A 169 -8.19 14.32 -0.96
N ALA A 170 -7.59 14.73 -2.09
CA ALA A 170 -6.25 15.31 -2.09
C ALA A 170 -6.19 16.58 -1.24
N ILE A 171 -7.18 17.48 -1.34
CA ILE A 171 -7.26 18.70 -0.53
C ILE A 171 -7.41 18.35 0.95
N VAL A 172 -8.31 17.41 1.29
CA VAL A 172 -8.54 16.98 2.68
C VAL A 172 -7.28 16.38 3.31
N LEU A 173 -6.42 15.73 2.53
CA LEU A 173 -5.18 15.14 3.01
C LEU A 173 -4.03 16.15 3.04
N ILE A 174 -3.88 16.96 1.98
CA ILE A 174 -2.71 17.84 1.84
C ILE A 174 -2.77 19.05 2.77
N LEU A 175 -3.96 19.62 3.00
CA LEU A 175 -4.13 20.81 3.85
C LEU A 175 -3.67 20.55 5.30
N PRO A 176 -4.13 19.51 6.02
CA PRO A 176 -3.65 19.24 7.37
C PRO A 176 -2.17 18.90 7.41
N LEU A 177 -1.63 18.13 6.43
CA LEU A 177 -0.22 17.80 6.37
C LEU A 177 0.64 19.07 6.19
N HIS A 178 0.29 19.94 5.25
CA HIS A 178 0.99 21.22 5.06
C HIS A 178 0.77 22.17 6.23
N GLY A 179 -0.41 22.15 6.84
CA GLY A 179 -0.70 22.88 8.08
C GLY A 179 0.25 22.46 9.21
N LEU A 180 0.43 21.14 9.41
CA LEU A 180 1.37 20.61 10.39
C LEU A 180 2.83 21.01 10.08
N ILE A 181 3.25 20.94 8.82
CA ILE A 181 4.58 21.38 8.38
C ILE A 181 4.77 22.88 8.68
N PHE A 182 3.77 23.70 8.36
CA PHE A 182 3.80 25.15 8.60
C PHE A 182 3.87 25.49 10.10
N VAL A 183 3.02 24.87 10.92
CA VAL A 183 3.01 25.04 12.38
C VAL A 183 4.35 24.61 12.98
N SER A 184 4.85 23.43 12.58
CA SER A 184 6.13 22.91 13.01
C SER A 184 7.30 23.85 12.65
N ARG A 185 7.31 24.39 11.43
CA ARG A 185 8.27 25.41 10.99
C ARG A 185 8.15 26.71 11.80
N ARG A 186 6.94 27.11 12.16
CA ARG A 186 6.71 28.31 12.98
C ARG A 186 7.21 28.10 14.41
N MET A 187 6.94 26.94 15.00
CA MET A 187 7.42 26.58 16.33
C MET A 187 8.95 26.53 16.40
N SER A 188 9.60 26.01 15.36
CA SER A 188 11.06 25.92 15.31
C SER A 188 11.80 27.27 15.29
N ARG A 189 11.10 28.39 15.05
CA ARG A 189 11.70 29.74 15.10
C ARG A 189 12.30 30.11 16.47
N LYS A 190 11.79 29.48 17.53
CA LYS A 190 12.28 29.69 18.91
C LYS A 190 13.45 28.77 19.29
N TRP A 191 13.81 27.83 18.40
CA TRP A 191 14.87 26.87 18.66
C TRP A 191 16.26 27.46 18.40
N PRO A 192 17.31 26.88 18.99
CA PRO A 192 18.70 27.21 18.66
C PRO A 192 18.96 27.13 17.15
N GLU A 193 19.86 27.94 16.65
CA GLU A 193 20.11 28.08 15.20
C GLU A 193 20.51 26.77 14.55
N SER A 194 21.31 25.96 15.25
CA SER A 194 21.72 24.60 14.79
C SER A 194 20.54 23.66 14.53
N LEU A 195 19.56 23.65 15.41
CA LEU A 195 18.34 22.84 15.27
C LEU A 195 17.36 23.46 14.25
N ARG A 196 17.21 24.78 14.29
CA ARG A 196 16.27 25.51 13.42
C ARG A 196 16.60 25.35 11.94
N THR A 197 17.89 25.43 11.58
CA THR A 197 18.32 25.38 10.18
C THR A 197 18.06 23.99 9.59
N GLY A 198 18.47 22.93 10.28
CA GLY A 198 18.23 21.55 9.85
C GLY A 198 16.72 21.23 9.74
N TRP A 199 15.93 21.63 10.75
CA TRP A 199 14.49 21.42 10.76
C TRP A 199 13.76 22.16 9.65
N THR A 200 14.17 23.43 9.39
CA THR A 200 13.58 24.24 8.32
C THR A 200 13.88 23.62 6.94
N LYS A 201 15.07 23.05 6.75
CA LYS A 201 15.44 22.29 5.55
C LYS A 201 14.55 21.07 5.36
N MET A 202 14.39 20.25 6.39
CA MET A 202 13.49 19.07 6.34
C MET A 202 12.05 19.45 6.02
N CYS A 203 11.53 20.50 6.68
CA CYS A 203 10.18 21.01 6.42
C CYS A 203 9.99 21.54 4.99
N GLY A 204 11.02 22.08 4.36
CA GLY A 204 10.95 22.63 3.00
C GLY A 204 11.27 21.61 1.90
N HIS A 205 11.83 20.46 2.24
CA HIS A 205 12.30 19.48 1.27
C HIS A 205 11.66 18.11 1.48
N SER A 206 12.12 17.32 2.45
CA SER A 206 11.67 15.93 2.61
C SER A 206 10.20 15.80 3.01
N PHE A 207 9.73 16.62 3.94
CA PHE A 207 8.31 16.54 4.37
C PHE A 207 7.34 16.98 3.29
N VAL A 208 7.74 17.88 2.40
CA VAL A 208 6.93 18.27 1.24
C VAL A 208 6.77 17.09 0.28
N TRP A 209 7.86 16.41 -0.08
CA TRP A 209 7.79 15.22 -0.94
C TRP A 209 6.97 14.09 -0.31
N LEU A 210 7.14 13.83 0.99
CA LEU A 210 6.37 12.84 1.73
C LEU A 210 4.88 13.20 1.75
N SER A 211 4.53 14.46 1.99
CA SER A 211 3.13 14.90 2.03
C SER A 211 2.45 14.77 0.66
N PHE A 212 3.12 15.13 -0.42
CA PHE A 212 2.61 14.91 -1.77
C PHE A 212 2.48 13.42 -2.09
N GLY A 213 3.52 12.63 -1.79
CA GLY A 213 3.50 11.19 -2.03
C GLY A 213 2.37 10.49 -1.30
N PHE A 214 2.19 10.79 -0.02
CA PHE A 214 1.09 10.30 0.80
C PHE A 214 -0.27 10.73 0.23
N THR A 215 -0.40 12.01 -0.10
CA THR A 215 -1.64 12.56 -0.66
C THR A 215 -2.02 11.87 -1.97
N PHE A 216 -1.10 11.74 -2.94
CA PHE A 216 -1.39 11.09 -4.22
C PHE A 216 -1.71 9.61 -4.05
N HIS A 217 -0.97 8.91 -3.18
CA HIS A 217 -1.20 7.49 -2.93
C HIS A 217 -2.59 7.23 -2.34
N PHE A 218 -2.99 7.99 -1.31
CA PHE A 218 -4.29 7.81 -0.66
C PHE A 218 -5.46 8.48 -1.39
N ALA A 219 -5.24 9.59 -2.10
CA ALA A 219 -6.28 10.18 -2.97
C ALA A 219 -6.67 9.26 -4.13
N ALA A 220 -5.76 8.38 -4.56
CA ALA A 220 -6.04 7.34 -5.54
C ALA A 220 -7.08 6.33 -5.05
N TRP A 221 -7.28 6.18 -3.74
CA TRP A 221 -8.29 5.30 -3.17
C TRP A 221 -9.69 5.87 -3.40
N SER A 222 -10.56 5.06 -3.99
CA SER A 222 -11.97 5.37 -4.21
C SER A 222 -12.82 4.19 -3.76
N PRO A 223 -14.05 4.40 -3.28
CA PRO A 223 -15.01 3.31 -3.03
C PRO A 223 -15.24 2.42 -4.25
N SER A 224 -15.11 2.99 -5.46
CA SER A 224 -15.30 2.28 -6.73
C SER A 224 -14.04 1.65 -7.34
N GLY A 225 -12.85 1.83 -6.75
CA GLY A 225 -11.58 1.30 -7.27
C GLY A 225 -10.42 2.26 -6.99
N SER A 226 -9.19 1.72 -6.90
CA SER A 226 -8.01 2.57 -6.84
C SER A 226 -7.57 2.96 -8.25
N TYR A 227 -7.22 4.24 -8.41
CA TYR A 227 -6.60 4.74 -9.64
C TYR A 227 -5.11 4.43 -9.62
N HIS A 228 -4.69 3.34 -10.27
CA HIS A 228 -3.32 2.85 -10.19
C HIS A 228 -2.28 3.86 -10.66
N VAL A 229 -2.58 4.66 -11.68
CA VAL A 229 -1.66 5.71 -12.16
C VAL A 229 -1.31 6.70 -11.04
N LEU A 230 -2.33 7.18 -10.33
CA LEU A 230 -2.13 8.10 -9.21
C LEU A 230 -1.41 7.44 -8.04
N SER A 231 -1.71 6.18 -7.77
CA SER A 231 -1.02 5.39 -6.74
C SER A 231 0.46 5.20 -7.08
N ILE A 232 0.82 4.92 -8.34
CA ILE A 232 2.21 4.82 -8.81
C ILE A 232 2.93 6.16 -8.66
N ILE A 233 2.32 7.27 -9.06
CA ILE A 233 2.87 8.60 -8.85
C ILE A 233 3.10 8.85 -7.35
N GLY A 234 2.11 8.51 -6.51
CA GLY A 234 2.23 8.60 -5.06
C GLY A 234 3.39 7.78 -4.51
N THR A 235 3.56 6.54 -4.96
CA THR A 235 4.67 5.67 -4.55
C THR A 235 6.04 6.22 -4.97
N LEU A 236 6.15 6.80 -6.17
CA LEU A 236 7.37 7.49 -6.61
C LEU A 236 7.71 8.68 -5.73
N LEU A 237 6.73 9.52 -5.43
CA LEU A 237 6.91 10.68 -4.57
C LEU A 237 7.25 10.27 -3.13
N LEU A 238 6.65 9.20 -2.62
CA LEU A 238 7.00 8.60 -1.32
C LEU A 238 8.45 8.11 -1.31
N SER A 239 8.89 7.43 -2.37
CA SER A 239 10.28 6.96 -2.51
C SER A 239 11.26 8.13 -2.49
N LEU A 240 10.96 9.20 -3.25
CA LEU A 240 11.73 10.44 -3.22
C LEU A 240 11.77 11.07 -1.82
N GLY A 241 10.62 11.15 -1.18
CA GLY A 241 10.48 11.72 0.16
C GLY A 241 11.27 10.94 1.20
N GLN A 242 11.24 9.61 1.17
CA GLN A 242 11.99 8.75 2.09
C GLN A 242 13.51 8.89 1.89
N MET A 243 13.98 8.91 0.65
CA MET A 243 15.40 9.15 0.35
C MET A 243 15.85 10.56 0.77
N ALA A 244 15.01 11.55 0.52
CA ALA A 244 15.29 12.92 0.95
C ALA A 244 15.33 13.04 2.48
N LEU A 245 14.37 12.40 3.19
CA LEU A 245 14.32 12.39 4.64
C LEU A 245 15.56 11.72 5.24
N ALA A 246 15.95 10.57 4.71
CA ALA A 246 17.15 9.87 5.17
C ALA A 246 18.40 10.76 5.04
N TRP A 247 18.50 11.50 3.93
CA TRP A 247 19.61 12.40 3.70
C TRP A 247 19.56 13.67 4.57
N ASP A 248 18.41 14.32 4.68
CA ASP A 248 18.23 15.53 5.47
C ASP A 248 18.46 15.26 6.97
N LEU A 249 18.00 14.10 7.48
CA LEU A 249 18.31 13.65 8.85
C LEU A 249 19.82 13.41 9.04
N TYR A 250 20.44 12.75 8.08
CA TYR A 250 21.86 12.43 8.16
C TYR A 250 22.75 13.66 8.13
N THR A 251 22.37 14.69 7.35
CA THR A 251 23.08 15.97 7.21
C THR A 251 22.50 17.07 8.08
N PHE A 252 21.76 16.75 9.12
CA PHE A 252 21.01 17.71 9.94
C PHE A 252 21.88 18.83 10.52
N GLN A 253 23.08 18.50 10.99
CA GLN A 253 24.05 19.47 11.54
C GLN A 253 24.84 20.26 10.48
N ARG A 254 24.85 19.76 9.23
CA ARG A 254 25.59 20.35 8.13
C ARG A 254 24.63 20.77 7.01
N SER A 255 23.83 21.78 7.32
CA SER A 255 22.89 22.37 6.37
C SER A 255 23.54 23.13 5.21
N ASP A 256 24.81 23.45 5.33
CA ASP A 256 25.69 24.06 4.31
C ASP A 256 26.01 23.09 3.16
N LEU A 257 25.93 21.79 3.41
CA LEU A 257 26.15 20.77 2.37
C LEU A 257 24.96 20.67 1.42
N GLN A 258 25.04 21.35 0.29
CA GLN A 258 24.08 21.23 -0.83
C GLN A 258 24.27 19.93 -1.63
N LEU A 259 24.79 18.88 -1.02
CA LEU A 259 25.03 17.61 -1.67
C LEU A 259 23.70 16.86 -1.86
N ARG A 260 23.53 16.26 -3.04
CA ARG A 260 22.40 15.37 -3.29
C ARG A 260 22.57 14.07 -2.50
N SER A 261 21.46 13.45 -2.13
CA SER A 261 21.46 12.13 -1.48
C SER A 261 22.31 11.14 -2.30
N PRO A 262 23.22 10.39 -1.66
CA PRO A 262 23.98 9.33 -2.34
C PRO A 262 23.09 8.20 -2.85
N LEU A 263 21.88 8.06 -2.31
CA LEU A 263 20.91 7.07 -2.75
C LEU A 263 20.12 7.51 -3.99
N TRP A 264 20.31 8.76 -4.46
CA TRP A 264 19.60 9.28 -5.63
C TRP A 264 19.70 8.38 -6.89
N PRO A 265 20.84 7.76 -7.21
CA PRO A 265 20.91 6.85 -8.35
C PRO A 265 19.94 5.67 -8.29
N LEU A 266 19.62 5.19 -7.09
CA LEU A 266 18.66 4.09 -6.90
C LEU A 266 17.22 4.48 -7.22
N PHE A 267 16.91 5.76 -7.30
CA PHE A 267 15.57 6.22 -7.72
C PHE A 267 15.28 5.86 -9.20
N THR A 268 16.30 5.85 -10.05
CA THR A 268 16.15 5.47 -11.47
C THR A 268 15.64 4.03 -11.64
N PRO A 269 16.20 3.01 -10.98
CA PRO A 269 15.67 1.65 -11.00
C PRO A 269 14.28 1.54 -10.37
N LEU A 270 14.00 2.29 -9.32
CA LEU A 270 12.67 2.30 -8.72
C LEU A 270 11.62 2.82 -9.70
N LEU A 271 11.90 3.93 -10.37
CA LEU A 271 11.05 4.49 -11.42
C LEU A 271 10.88 3.49 -12.58
N GLY A 272 11.98 2.93 -13.08
CA GLY A 272 11.96 1.91 -14.14
C GLY A 272 11.11 0.72 -13.77
N GLY A 273 11.26 0.19 -12.55
CA GLY A 273 10.48 -0.94 -12.05
C GLY A 273 8.97 -0.67 -12.02
N LEU A 274 8.56 0.51 -11.57
CA LEU A 274 7.15 0.91 -11.57
C LEU A 274 6.59 1.08 -12.98
N LEU A 275 7.35 1.69 -13.90
CA LEU A 275 6.95 1.80 -15.30
C LEU A 275 6.83 0.43 -15.97
N LEU A 276 7.70 -0.50 -15.63
CA LEU A 276 7.66 -1.87 -16.09
C LEU A 276 6.39 -2.60 -15.70
N LEU A 277 6.03 -2.50 -14.44
CA LEU A 277 4.80 -3.11 -13.90
C LEU A 277 3.57 -2.51 -14.54
N PHE A 278 3.59 -1.18 -14.76
CA PHE A 278 2.47 -0.48 -15.35
C PHE A 278 2.27 -0.83 -16.84
N PHE A 279 3.35 -0.79 -17.62
CA PHE A 279 3.27 -0.98 -19.08
C PHE A 279 3.40 -2.43 -19.54
N ASN A 280 3.71 -3.37 -18.64
CA ASN A 280 3.97 -4.78 -19.01
C ASN A 280 4.91 -4.93 -20.20
N LEU A 281 6.02 -4.22 -20.15
CA LEU A 281 6.99 -4.23 -21.24
C LEU A 281 7.54 -5.62 -21.51
N PRO A 282 7.75 -6.02 -22.77
CA PRO A 282 8.41 -7.28 -23.09
C PRO A 282 9.83 -7.34 -22.52
N GLY A 283 10.24 -8.53 -22.10
CA GLY A 283 11.49 -8.75 -21.38
C GLY A 283 12.76 -8.11 -21.99
N PRO A 284 13.01 -8.19 -23.32
CA PRO A 284 14.18 -7.57 -23.91
C PRO A 284 14.22 -6.05 -23.87
N ILE A 285 13.06 -5.39 -24.13
CA ILE A 285 12.94 -3.92 -24.04
C ILE A 285 13.20 -3.49 -22.61
N LEU A 286 12.59 -4.19 -21.69
CA LEU A 286 12.72 -4.03 -20.27
C LEU A 286 14.18 -4.12 -19.81
N GLY A 287 14.84 -5.22 -20.17
CA GLY A 287 16.23 -5.43 -19.86
C GLY A 287 17.13 -4.36 -20.47
N GLY A 288 16.84 -3.92 -21.70
CA GLY A 288 17.56 -2.86 -22.38
C GLY A 288 17.43 -1.50 -21.69
N ILE A 289 16.21 -1.12 -21.32
CA ILE A 289 15.93 0.13 -20.56
C ILE A 289 16.65 0.09 -19.21
N TRP A 290 16.53 -1.03 -18.50
CA TRP A 290 17.17 -1.22 -17.21
C TRP A 290 18.70 -1.14 -17.29
N LEU A 291 19.29 -1.83 -18.26
CA LEU A 291 20.73 -1.78 -18.52
C LEU A 291 21.18 -0.36 -18.83
N LEU A 292 20.47 0.34 -19.73
CA LEU A 292 20.75 1.74 -20.07
C LEU A 292 20.69 2.65 -18.84
N MET A 293 19.65 2.54 -18.04
CA MET A 293 19.49 3.33 -16.81
C MET A 293 20.62 3.05 -15.82
N SER A 294 21.01 1.78 -15.64
CA SER A 294 22.11 1.40 -14.76
C SER A 294 23.44 1.97 -15.25
N LEU A 295 23.72 1.84 -16.55
CA LEU A 295 24.95 2.36 -17.16
C LEU A 295 25.03 3.91 -17.08
N VAL A 296 23.93 4.62 -17.38
CA VAL A 296 23.88 6.07 -17.27
C VAL A 296 24.13 6.52 -15.82
N THR A 297 23.59 5.78 -14.86
CA THR A 297 23.77 6.06 -13.44
C THR A 297 25.22 5.88 -13.01
N LEU A 298 25.84 4.75 -13.38
CA LEU A 298 27.25 4.46 -13.11
C LEU A 298 28.18 5.46 -13.79
N TRP A 299 27.90 5.84 -15.04
CA TRP A 299 28.69 6.82 -15.77
C TRP A 299 28.62 8.22 -15.14
N ARG A 300 27.43 8.62 -14.66
CA ARG A 300 27.24 9.89 -13.96
C ARG A 300 28.03 9.92 -12.65
N ASP A 301 27.99 8.81 -11.88
CA ASP A 301 28.69 8.73 -10.60
C ASP A 301 30.21 8.67 -10.79
N TYR A 302 30.69 8.06 -11.89
CA TYR A 302 32.10 8.09 -12.28
C TYR A 302 32.58 9.51 -12.66
N LYS A 303 31.77 10.27 -13.41
CA LYS A 303 32.15 11.65 -13.82
C LYS A 303 32.06 12.69 -12.69
N ARG A 304 31.32 12.40 -11.65
CA ARG A 304 31.20 13.27 -10.47
C ARG A 304 31.74 12.53 -9.27
N PRO A 305 33.09 12.51 -9.11
CA PRO A 305 33.68 11.93 -7.92
C PRO A 305 33.07 12.63 -6.71
N LEU A 306 32.71 11.82 -5.72
CA LEU A 306 32.15 12.31 -4.49
C LEU A 306 33.14 13.27 -3.85
N PRO A 307 32.69 14.45 -3.39
CA PRO A 307 33.50 15.30 -2.55
C PRO A 307 33.92 14.50 -1.31
N ASP A 308 35.09 14.81 -0.75
CA ASP A 308 35.57 14.22 0.50
C ASP A 308 34.51 14.33 1.58
N ILE A 309 33.67 13.32 1.65
CA ILE A 309 32.59 13.27 2.64
C ILE A 309 33.18 12.60 3.87
N PRO A 310 33.31 13.29 4.99
CA PRO A 310 33.93 12.75 6.20
C PRO A 310 33.00 11.75 6.94
N PHE A 311 32.28 10.92 6.20
CA PHE A 311 31.27 10.03 6.75
C PHE A 311 31.47 8.59 6.25
N PRO A 312 32.08 7.70 7.06
CA PRO A 312 32.39 6.34 6.64
C PRO A 312 31.14 5.54 6.23
N LEU A 313 29.99 5.78 6.88
CA LEU A 313 28.73 5.13 6.51
C LEU A 313 28.31 5.48 5.08
N VAL A 314 28.38 6.75 4.68
CA VAL A 314 28.01 7.19 3.33
C VAL A 314 28.91 6.56 2.29
N ILE A 315 30.21 6.50 2.56
CA ILE A 315 31.20 5.87 1.67
C ILE A 315 30.87 4.38 1.50
N ASN A 316 30.53 3.68 2.58
CA ASN A 316 30.16 2.27 2.54
C ASN A 316 28.85 2.03 1.79
N LEU A 317 27.84 2.89 2.00
CA LEU A 317 26.57 2.81 1.26
C LEU A 317 26.78 3.08 -0.25
N LEU A 318 27.66 3.99 -0.61
CA LEU A 318 28.00 4.27 -2.01
C LEU A 318 28.73 3.10 -2.67
N LYS A 319 29.70 2.51 -1.97
CA LYS A 319 30.37 1.31 -2.45
C LYS A 319 29.39 0.15 -2.62
N GLY A 320 28.52 -0.06 -1.64
CA GLY A 320 27.46 -1.07 -1.70
C GLY A 320 26.49 -0.82 -2.86
N GLN A 321 26.10 0.43 -3.10
CA GLN A 321 25.26 0.83 -4.23
C GLN A 321 25.92 0.52 -5.58
N ALA A 322 27.21 0.83 -5.74
CA ALA A 322 27.94 0.49 -6.97
C ALA A 322 27.96 -1.02 -7.21
N VAL A 323 28.21 -1.81 -6.18
CA VAL A 323 28.19 -3.28 -6.26
C VAL A 323 26.79 -3.78 -6.66
N ILE A 324 25.73 -3.30 -6.03
CA ILE A 324 24.37 -3.70 -6.35
C ILE A 324 23.96 -3.33 -7.77
N LEU A 325 24.36 -2.14 -8.25
CA LEU A 325 24.10 -1.75 -9.64
C LEU A 325 24.84 -2.65 -10.65
N TRP A 326 26.08 -3.04 -10.36
CA TRP A 326 26.79 -4.02 -11.20
C TRP A 326 26.11 -5.40 -11.16
N ILE A 327 25.69 -5.87 -10.01
CA ILE A 327 24.91 -7.10 -9.89
C ILE A 327 23.63 -7.00 -10.72
N ALA A 328 22.92 -5.88 -10.67
CA ALA A 328 21.70 -5.64 -11.44
C ALA A 328 21.96 -5.69 -12.96
N VAL A 329 23.07 -5.11 -13.43
CA VAL A 329 23.49 -5.21 -14.84
C VAL A 329 23.74 -6.65 -15.23
N LEU A 330 24.50 -7.41 -14.44
CA LEU A 330 24.78 -8.82 -14.71
C LEU A 330 23.51 -9.67 -14.72
N MET A 331 22.62 -9.47 -13.75
CA MET A 331 21.32 -10.15 -13.69
C MET A 331 20.49 -9.86 -14.94
N THR A 332 20.51 -8.62 -15.43
CA THR A 332 19.77 -8.21 -16.63
C THR A 332 20.35 -8.90 -17.88
N LEU A 333 21.67 -9.00 -17.98
CA LEU A 333 22.35 -9.73 -19.09
C LEU A 333 21.98 -11.23 -19.11
N ILE A 334 21.83 -11.86 -17.94
CA ILE A 334 21.44 -13.28 -17.82
C ILE A 334 19.93 -13.48 -18.09
N GLY A 335 19.14 -12.40 -18.14
CA GLY A 335 17.70 -12.43 -18.36
C GLY A 335 16.85 -12.31 -17.07
N TRP A 336 17.44 -11.91 -15.95
CA TRP A 336 16.75 -11.70 -14.67
C TRP A 336 16.52 -10.21 -14.37
N GLY A 337 16.11 -9.45 -15.38
CA GLY A 337 15.90 -8.02 -15.26
C GLY A 337 14.84 -7.63 -14.23
N ARG A 338 13.78 -8.44 -14.06
CA ARG A 338 12.76 -8.18 -13.05
C ARG A 338 13.28 -8.42 -11.63
N LEU A 339 14.04 -9.49 -11.43
CA LEU A 339 14.64 -9.80 -10.13
C LEU A 339 15.69 -8.73 -9.74
N SER A 340 16.42 -8.17 -10.71
CA SER A 340 17.38 -7.08 -10.44
C SER A 340 16.71 -5.84 -9.84
N ILE A 341 15.47 -5.52 -10.24
CA ILE A 341 14.69 -4.42 -9.66
C ILE A 341 14.41 -4.71 -8.17
N LEU A 342 13.97 -5.92 -7.86
CA LEU A 342 13.70 -6.33 -6.49
C LEU A 342 14.93 -6.22 -5.59
N VAL A 343 16.10 -6.64 -6.09
CA VAL A 343 17.38 -6.53 -5.38
C VAL A 343 17.73 -5.05 -5.11
N CYS A 344 17.55 -4.17 -6.11
CA CYS A 344 17.79 -2.74 -5.94
C CYS A 344 16.80 -2.10 -4.96
N VAL A 345 15.51 -2.48 -5.00
CA VAL A 345 14.50 -2.00 -4.06
C VAL A 345 14.82 -2.43 -2.63
N ALA A 346 15.18 -3.69 -2.43
CA ALA A 346 15.56 -4.21 -1.13
C ALA A 346 16.80 -3.48 -0.57
N TYR A 347 17.83 -3.30 -1.40
CA TYR A 347 19.01 -2.52 -1.00
C TYR A 347 18.67 -1.08 -0.66
N ALA A 348 17.85 -0.40 -1.48
CA ALA A 348 17.42 0.97 -1.22
C ALA A 348 16.66 1.07 0.10
N ALA A 349 15.76 0.14 0.39
CA ALA A 349 15.00 0.11 1.63
C ALA A 349 15.93 -0.03 2.86
N VAL A 350 16.86 -0.98 2.82
CA VAL A 350 17.84 -1.18 3.90
C VAL A 350 18.74 0.06 4.06
N ALA A 351 19.26 0.60 2.95
CA ALA A 351 20.13 1.77 2.98
C ALA A 351 19.40 3.01 3.55
N VAL A 352 18.15 3.23 3.16
CA VAL A 352 17.31 4.32 3.69
C VAL A 352 17.05 4.12 5.17
N CYS A 353 16.68 2.93 5.60
CA CYS A 353 16.43 2.61 7.01
C CYS A 353 17.68 2.85 7.88
N VAL A 354 18.84 2.33 7.47
CA VAL A 354 20.11 2.54 8.19
C VAL A 354 20.48 4.02 8.24
N GLN A 355 20.31 4.74 7.14
CA GLN A 355 20.63 6.15 7.07
C GLN A 355 19.70 7.00 7.96
N GLN A 356 18.40 6.69 7.99
CA GLN A 356 17.44 7.32 8.89
C GLN A 356 17.77 7.02 10.36
N ALA A 357 18.08 5.76 10.70
CA ALA A 357 18.43 5.38 12.07
C ALA A 357 19.67 6.16 12.59
N VAL A 358 20.73 6.21 11.79
CA VAL A 358 21.93 6.99 12.13
C VAL A 358 21.63 8.50 12.18
N GLY A 359 20.79 8.99 11.28
CA GLY A 359 20.35 10.39 11.27
C GLY A 359 19.57 10.76 12.53
N PHE A 360 18.66 9.89 12.98
CA PHE A 360 17.92 10.07 14.24
C PHE A 360 18.84 10.04 15.46
N MET A 361 19.79 9.10 15.53
CA MET A 361 20.79 9.11 16.63
C MET A 361 21.56 10.41 16.69
N ARG A 362 21.98 10.96 15.54
CA ARG A 362 22.66 12.28 15.49
C ARG A 362 21.75 13.41 15.94
N LEU A 363 20.50 13.43 15.45
CA LEU A 363 19.52 14.43 15.87
C LEU A 363 19.31 14.40 17.39
N MET A 364 19.22 13.21 17.98
CA MET A 364 19.09 13.06 19.43
C MET A 364 20.29 13.60 20.18
N ASN A 365 21.51 13.36 19.69
CA ASN A 365 22.73 13.91 20.29
C ASN A 365 22.71 15.46 20.28
N VAL A 366 22.31 16.06 19.13
CA VAL A 366 22.19 17.53 19.03
C VAL A 366 21.13 18.08 19.99
N ILE A 367 20.01 17.38 20.15
CA ILE A 367 18.97 17.76 21.10
C ILE A 367 19.52 17.65 22.54
N ALA A 368 20.24 16.57 22.85
CA ALA A 368 20.83 16.36 24.19
C ALA A 368 21.84 17.45 24.57
N GLU A 369 22.67 17.91 23.62
CA GLU A 369 23.62 19.01 23.84
C GLU A 369 22.94 20.33 24.24
N HIS A 370 21.67 20.54 23.84
CA HIS A 370 20.91 21.75 24.13
C HIS A 370 19.96 21.62 25.32
N MET A 371 19.99 20.47 26.02
CA MET A 371 19.15 20.25 27.20
C MET A 371 19.75 20.81 28.49
N PRO A 372 18.91 21.22 29.44
CA PRO A 372 19.40 21.64 30.76
C PRO A 372 20.17 20.50 31.43
N GLN A 373 21.34 20.77 31.97
CA GLN A 373 22.22 19.77 32.58
C GLN A 373 21.95 19.53 34.05
N GLU A 374 21.16 20.35 34.73
CA GLU A 374 20.92 20.26 36.18
C GLU A 374 19.44 20.28 36.57
N GLY A 375 19.11 19.60 37.67
CA GLY A 375 17.79 19.62 38.30
C GLY A 375 16.78 18.64 37.74
N VAL A 376 15.53 18.72 38.23
CA VAL A 376 14.40 17.84 37.83
C VAL A 376 14.10 17.92 36.32
N LYS A 377 14.36 19.08 35.71
CA LYS A 377 14.19 19.29 34.26
C LYS A 377 15.19 18.46 33.45
N ALA A 378 16.42 18.29 33.93
CA ALA A 378 17.42 17.43 33.29
C ALA A 378 17.01 15.95 33.32
N LEU A 379 16.51 15.48 34.46
CA LEU A 379 16.01 14.10 34.61
C LEU A 379 14.81 13.83 33.65
N PHE A 380 13.84 14.74 33.62
CA PHE A 380 12.66 14.60 32.76
C PHE A 380 13.04 14.66 31.28
N SER A 381 13.93 15.56 30.87
CA SER A 381 14.39 15.65 29.48
C SER A 381 15.23 14.44 29.08
N GLY A 382 16.08 13.92 29.97
CA GLY A 382 16.84 12.68 29.75
C GLY A 382 15.92 11.46 29.56
N PHE A 383 14.86 11.35 30.37
CA PHE A 383 13.85 10.31 30.23
C PHE A 383 13.09 10.42 28.89
N LEU A 384 12.64 11.63 28.52
CA LEU A 384 12.00 11.87 27.22
C LEU A 384 12.93 11.51 26.06
N LEU A 385 14.20 11.84 26.15
CA LEU A 385 15.19 11.50 25.13
C LEU A 385 15.37 9.98 25.01
N ALA A 386 15.48 9.29 26.15
CA ALA A 386 15.60 7.84 26.19
C ALA A 386 14.37 7.12 25.58
N LEU A 387 13.18 7.69 25.74
CA LEU A 387 11.97 7.16 25.14
C LEU A 387 11.82 7.56 23.65
N ALA A 388 12.25 8.76 23.28
CA ALA A 388 12.14 9.28 21.92
C ALA A 388 13.02 8.52 20.92
N LEU A 389 14.21 8.08 21.34
CA LEU A 389 15.12 7.33 20.46
C LEU A 389 14.49 6.02 19.94
N PRO A 390 14.03 5.10 20.78
CA PRO A 390 13.38 3.87 20.28
C PRO A 390 12.09 4.18 19.52
N ALA A 391 11.30 5.18 19.95
CA ALA A 391 10.10 5.58 19.22
C ALA A 391 10.42 6.07 17.78
N MET A 392 11.47 6.86 17.61
CA MET A 392 11.91 7.32 16.29
C MET A 392 12.47 6.19 15.42
N LEU A 393 13.18 5.21 16.02
CA LEU A 393 13.63 4.02 15.30
C LEU A 393 12.43 3.19 14.80
N VAL A 394 11.42 3.00 15.64
CA VAL A 394 10.18 2.31 15.27
C VAL A 394 9.45 3.08 14.16
N LEU A 395 9.36 4.40 14.26
CA LEU A 395 8.76 5.23 13.20
C LEU A 395 9.53 5.14 11.87
N ALA A 396 10.86 5.13 11.90
CA ALA A 396 11.67 4.98 10.70
C ALA A 396 11.47 3.61 10.04
N THR A 397 11.46 2.54 10.82
CA THR A 397 11.20 1.19 10.31
C THR A 397 9.78 1.05 9.77
N ALA A 398 8.77 1.61 10.48
CA ALA A 398 7.38 1.63 10.03
C ALA A 398 7.21 2.44 8.73
N ALA A 399 7.83 3.61 8.62
CA ALA A 399 7.78 4.45 7.42
C ALA A 399 8.43 3.75 6.22
N THR A 400 9.57 3.06 6.44
CA THR A 400 10.23 2.26 5.41
C THR A 400 9.38 1.05 5.02
N GLY A 401 8.76 0.38 5.99
CA GLY A 401 7.81 -0.72 5.74
C GLY A 401 6.60 -0.28 4.91
N LEU A 402 5.99 0.86 5.24
CA LEU A 402 4.88 1.43 4.46
C LEU A 402 5.31 1.79 3.03
N TRP A 403 6.52 2.30 2.85
CA TRP A 403 7.06 2.55 1.51
C TRP A 403 7.23 1.26 0.70
N ILE A 404 7.77 0.19 1.31
CA ILE A 404 7.90 -1.11 0.66
C ILE A 404 6.52 -1.67 0.31
N LEU A 405 5.54 -1.58 1.21
CA LEU A 405 4.15 -2.02 0.96
C LEU A 405 3.48 -1.23 -0.18
N ALA A 406 3.79 0.05 -0.30
CA ALA A 406 3.30 0.87 -1.41
C ALA A 406 3.91 0.48 -2.77
N TYR A 407 5.06 -0.22 -2.76
CA TYR A 407 5.70 -0.70 -3.98
C TYR A 407 4.98 -1.98 -4.46
N PRO A 408 4.65 -2.10 -5.77
CA PRO A 408 3.99 -3.29 -6.30
C PRO A 408 4.80 -4.58 -6.04
N GLY A 409 4.19 -5.56 -5.40
CA GLY A 409 4.88 -6.76 -4.92
C GLY A 409 5.61 -6.60 -3.59
N GLY A 410 5.48 -5.46 -2.93
CA GLY A 410 6.11 -5.21 -1.63
C GLY A 410 5.62 -6.17 -0.54
N GLU A 411 4.35 -6.55 -0.56
CA GLU A 411 3.80 -7.59 0.32
C GLU A 411 4.54 -8.92 0.16
N PHE A 412 4.82 -9.32 -1.08
CA PHE A 412 5.60 -10.53 -1.36
C PHE A 412 7.02 -10.40 -0.80
N LEU A 413 7.67 -9.25 -1.00
CA LEU A 413 9.00 -8.99 -0.49
C LEU A 413 9.04 -9.09 1.04
N LEU A 414 8.10 -8.44 1.72
CA LEU A 414 8.03 -8.43 3.18
C LEU A 414 7.72 -9.81 3.76
N THR A 415 6.79 -10.54 3.17
CA THR A 415 6.47 -11.90 3.62
C THR A 415 7.62 -12.87 3.39
N HIS A 416 8.37 -12.70 2.29
CA HIS A 416 9.53 -13.53 2.02
C HIS A 416 10.68 -13.22 2.99
N LEU A 417 10.94 -11.95 3.26
CA LEU A 417 11.92 -11.52 4.26
C LEU A 417 11.52 -11.95 5.68
N ALA A 418 10.23 -11.85 6.02
CA ALA A 418 9.72 -12.26 7.33
C ALA A 418 9.84 -13.77 7.57
N ASN A 419 9.71 -14.58 6.52
CA ASN A 419 9.81 -16.04 6.58
C ASN A 419 11.26 -16.55 6.38
N MET A 420 12.23 -15.64 6.18
CA MET A 420 13.64 -16.04 6.14
C MET A 420 14.13 -16.37 7.56
N ASP A 421 14.43 -17.63 7.80
CA ASP A 421 15.09 -18.08 9.01
C ASP A 421 16.57 -17.67 8.97
N VAL A 422 16.94 -16.75 9.84
CA VAL A 422 18.34 -16.39 10.04
C VAL A 422 18.94 -17.30 11.12
N SER A 423 19.75 -18.26 10.67
CA SER A 423 20.48 -19.12 11.60
C SER A 423 21.78 -18.43 12.05
N VAL A 424 21.86 -18.09 13.32
CA VAL A 424 23.09 -17.61 13.94
C VAL A 424 23.58 -18.72 14.88
N GLY A 425 24.58 -19.48 14.45
CA GLY A 425 25.10 -20.63 15.19
C GLY A 425 24.12 -21.80 15.26
N LYS A 426 23.73 -22.22 16.49
CA LYS A 426 22.78 -23.32 16.72
C LYS A 426 21.32 -22.86 16.90
N THR A 427 21.05 -21.57 16.86
CA THR A 427 19.71 -20.99 17.03
C THR A 427 19.22 -20.39 15.71
N SER A 428 18.04 -20.79 15.28
CA SER A 428 17.33 -20.17 14.16
C SER A 428 16.31 -19.18 14.73
N PHE A 429 16.38 -17.94 14.28
CA PHE A 429 15.38 -16.90 14.58
C PHE A 429 14.62 -16.55 13.31
N SER A 430 13.30 -16.55 13.37
CA SER A 430 12.51 -15.93 12.33
C SER A 430 12.64 -14.40 12.44
N MET A 431 12.80 -13.68 11.33
CA MET A 431 12.95 -12.20 11.36
C MET A 431 11.75 -11.48 11.98
N LEU A 432 10.65 -12.18 12.25
CA LEU A 432 9.46 -11.66 12.94
C LEU A 432 9.44 -11.91 14.46
N GLN A 433 10.35 -12.71 14.99
CA GLN A 433 10.55 -12.88 16.42
C GLN A 433 11.66 -11.96 16.93
#